data_4116b309e3af5b0a7f87db5a2f811e2b
#
_entry.id   4116b309e3af5b0a7f87db5a2f811e2b
#
_cell.length_a   1.000
_cell.length_b   1.000
_cell.length_c   1.000
_cell.angle_alpha   90.00
_cell.angle_beta   90.00
_cell.angle_gamma   90.00
#
_symmetry.space_group_name_H-M   'P 1'
#
loop_
_entity.id
_entity.type
_entity.pdbx_description
1 polymer ?
#
loop_
_entity_poly.entity_id
_entity_poly.type
_entity_poly.pdbx_seq_one_letter_code
_entity_poly.pdbx_strand_id
1 'polypeptide(L)'
;IHLSGEVGEMNREAIKVFREMGIGRIIFHRKNTVVLMRQMIEAVNAEKLEFEAFALNELCQFTGAFCNSLHCDEMGYLCRTTYWGDAEMEERMERVIKRTLEIEEQQEQQYLCGKSGCALCALPQLEAAGITHLKLVGRGNYVEDMIRDIWNLKAALGILEGDQREEKETGRYIDQLNKKIFDGQPCGNNCIYNPGQFL
;
A
#
# COMPACT_ATOMS: atom_id res chain seq x y z
N ILE A 1 15.94 -9.99 12.59
CA ILE A 1 14.73 -10.71 12.09
C ILE A 1 13.63 -9.69 11.84
N HIS A 2 12.90 -9.84 10.73
CA HIS A 2 11.78 -8.99 10.37
C HIS A 2 10.47 -9.77 10.53
N LEU A 3 9.46 -9.14 11.13
CA LEU A 3 8.13 -9.71 11.25
C LEU A 3 7.27 -9.25 10.07
N SER A 4 6.75 -10.20 9.31
CA SER A 4 5.91 -9.92 8.14
C SER A 4 4.55 -9.35 8.54
N GLY A 5 4.01 -8.42 7.76
CA GLY A 5 2.63 -7.95 7.86
C GLY A 5 1.58 -9.05 7.68
N GLU A 6 1.98 -10.18 7.10
CA GLU A 6 1.11 -11.36 6.93
C GLU A 6 0.79 -12.09 8.25
N VAL A 7 1.45 -11.75 9.35
CA VAL A 7 1.09 -12.27 10.70
C VAL A 7 -0.29 -11.77 11.13
N GLY A 8 -0.79 -10.72 10.51
CA GLY A 8 -2.12 -10.16 10.76
C GLY A 8 -2.07 -8.78 11.40
N GLU A 9 -3.23 -8.33 11.85
CA GLU A 9 -3.34 -7.05 12.54
C GLU A 9 -2.60 -7.07 13.86
N MET A 10 -1.83 -6.02 14.10
CA MET A 10 -0.97 -5.91 15.27
C MET A 10 -1.53 -4.89 16.25
N ASN A 11 -1.25 -5.07 17.52
CA ASN A 11 -1.50 -4.07 18.55
C ASN A 11 -0.21 -3.81 19.35
N ARG A 12 -0.24 -2.78 20.19
CA ARG A 12 0.93 -2.37 20.98
C ARG A 12 1.49 -3.47 21.88
N GLU A 13 0.66 -4.34 22.42
CA GLU A 13 1.12 -5.43 23.31
C GLU A 13 1.82 -6.52 22.51
N ALA A 14 1.29 -6.86 21.33
CA ALA A 14 1.96 -7.79 20.43
C ALA A 14 3.35 -7.25 20.00
N ILE A 15 3.48 -5.96 19.70
CA ILE A 15 4.77 -5.34 19.35
C ILE A 15 5.78 -5.47 20.49
N LYS A 16 5.37 -5.29 21.75
CA LYS A 16 6.25 -5.47 22.91
C LYS A 16 6.78 -6.90 22.98
N VAL A 17 5.89 -7.89 22.85
CA VAL A 17 6.26 -9.31 22.86
C VAL A 17 7.24 -9.62 21.73
N PHE A 18 6.97 -9.20 20.51
CA PHE A 18 7.86 -9.43 19.38
C PHE A 18 9.24 -8.78 19.56
N ARG A 19 9.28 -7.58 20.15
CA ARG A 19 10.55 -6.93 20.50
C ARG A 19 11.34 -7.75 21.51
N GLU A 20 10.69 -8.27 22.55
CA GLU A 20 11.32 -9.16 23.55
C GLU A 20 11.85 -10.46 22.92
N MET A 21 11.20 -10.95 21.86
CA MET A 21 11.66 -12.08 21.05
C MET A 21 12.83 -11.75 20.12
N GLY A 22 13.32 -10.50 20.11
CA GLY A 22 14.46 -10.07 19.28
C GLY A 22 14.11 -9.71 17.84
N ILE A 23 12.84 -9.40 17.55
CA ILE A 23 12.45 -8.84 16.25
C ILE A 23 13.01 -7.42 16.13
N GLY A 24 13.74 -7.15 15.03
CA GLY A 24 14.35 -5.84 14.74
C GLY A 24 13.53 -4.95 13.83
N ARG A 25 12.60 -5.52 13.06
CA ARG A 25 11.70 -4.74 12.20
C ARG A 25 10.30 -5.34 12.18
N ILE A 26 9.29 -4.49 12.24
CA ILE A 26 7.88 -4.85 12.10
C ILE A 26 7.34 -4.22 10.82
N ILE A 27 6.76 -5.07 9.97
CA ILE A 27 6.04 -4.65 8.78
C ILE A 27 4.56 -4.60 9.15
N PHE A 28 3.99 -3.41 9.18
CA PHE A 28 2.58 -3.25 9.50
C PHE A 28 1.69 -3.89 8.43
N HIS A 29 0.62 -4.50 8.89
CA HIS A 29 -0.41 -5.00 7.99
C HIS A 29 -1.08 -3.83 7.26
N ARG A 30 -1.41 -4.03 5.99
CA ARG A 30 -2.02 -3.00 5.12
C ARG A 30 -3.36 -2.43 5.60
N LYS A 31 -4.05 -3.13 6.51
CA LYS A 31 -5.29 -2.65 7.13
C LYS A 31 -5.08 -1.75 8.34
N ASN A 32 -3.86 -1.66 8.87
CA ASN A 32 -3.57 -0.69 9.91
C ASN A 32 -3.64 0.72 9.34
N THR A 33 -4.40 1.59 9.97
CA THR A 33 -4.42 3.00 9.60
C THR A 33 -3.15 3.69 10.07
N VAL A 34 -2.79 4.81 9.43
CA VAL A 34 -1.61 5.59 9.84
C VAL A 34 -1.72 6.06 11.29
N VAL A 35 -2.93 6.40 11.74
CA VAL A 35 -3.22 6.78 13.13
C VAL A 35 -2.92 5.63 14.09
N LEU A 36 -3.38 4.42 13.78
CA LEU A 36 -3.09 3.24 14.61
C LEU A 36 -1.60 2.91 14.63
N MET A 37 -0.91 3.00 13.48
CA MET A 37 0.54 2.79 13.42
C MET A 37 1.27 3.77 14.34
N ARG A 38 0.94 5.07 14.26
CA ARG A 38 1.50 6.10 15.15
C ARG A 38 1.30 5.75 16.62
N GLN A 39 0.06 5.45 17.02
CA GLN A 39 -0.26 5.11 18.40
C GLN A 39 0.53 3.88 18.91
N MET A 40 0.71 2.88 18.06
CA MET A 40 1.48 1.68 18.40
C MET A 40 2.97 2.00 18.53
N ILE A 41 3.54 2.81 17.63
CA ILE A 41 4.95 3.21 17.66
C ILE A 41 5.25 4.03 18.90
N GLU A 42 4.43 5.04 19.20
CA GLU A 42 4.57 5.91 20.38
C GLU A 42 4.49 5.11 21.69
N ALA A 43 3.65 4.08 21.74
CA ALA A 43 3.41 3.28 22.95
C ALA A 43 4.55 2.29 23.29
N VAL A 44 5.49 2.01 22.38
CA VAL A 44 6.47 0.93 22.59
C VAL A 44 7.89 1.36 22.87
N ASN A 45 8.17 2.67 22.94
CA ASN A 45 9.52 3.22 23.12
C ASN A 45 10.53 2.55 22.18
N ALA A 46 10.53 2.92 20.91
CA ALA A 46 11.07 2.15 19.81
C ALA A 46 12.61 2.23 19.61
N GLU A 47 13.39 2.48 20.66
CA GLU A 47 14.85 2.40 20.55
C GLU A 47 15.28 1.04 19.99
N LYS A 48 15.75 0.96 18.77
CA LYS A 48 16.21 -0.25 18.05
C LYS A 48 15.14 -1.08 17.35
N LEU A 49 13.90 -0.60 17.22
CA LEU A 49 12.88 -1.25 16.44
C LEU A 49 12.54 -0.41 15.21
N GLU A 50 12.63 -1.01 14.03
CA GLU A 50 12.30 -0.37 12.78
C GLU A 50 10.84 -0.70 12.39
N PHE A 51 10.18 0.25 11.71
CA PHE A 51 8.80 0.08 11.27
C PHE A 51 8.71 0.26 9.77
N GLU A 52 8.02 -0.67 9.12
CA GLU A 52 7.83 -0.70 7.68
C GLU A 52 6.34 -0.67 7.34
N ALA A 53 5.97 0.14 6.36
CA ALA A 53 4.62 0.25 5.84
C ALA A 53 4.59 0.09 4.31
N PHE A 54 3.46 -0.35 3.78
CA PHE A 54 3.30 -0.50 2.34
C PHE A 54 3.22 0.86 1.65
N ALA A 55 3.93 1.01 0.55
CA ALA A 55 3.94 2.21 -0.28
C ALA A 55 3.21 2.00 -1.62
N LEU A 56 3.50 0.89 -2.31
CA LEU A 56 2.93 0.62 -3.63
C LEU A 56 2.58 -0.86 -3.82
N ASN A 57 1.52 -1.10 -4.59
CA ASN A 57 1.10 -2.40 -5.09
C ASN A 57 0.67 -3.42 -4.03
N GLU A 58 0.11 -2.96 -2.93
CA GLU A 58 -0.43 -3.87 -1.92
C GLU A 58 -1.86 -3.46 -1.52
N LEU A 59 -2.81 -3.90 -2.31
CA LEU A 59 -4.22 -3.79 -1.98
C LEU A 59 -4.83 -5.20 -1.90
N CYS A 60 -4.64 -5.88 -0.77
CA CYS A 60 -5.19 -7.20 -0.52
C CYS A 60 -6.43 -7.14 0.36
N GLN A 61 -7.46 -7.90 0.00
CA GLN A 61 -8.73 -7.96 0.73
C GLN A 61 -8.68 -8.92 1.93
N PHE A 62 -7.73 -9.87 1.91
CA PHE A 62 -7.59 -10.88 2.93
C PHE A 62 -6.58 -10.43 4.00
N THR A 63 -6.78 -10.89 5.25
CA THR A 63 -5.74 -10.84 6.27
C THR A 63 -4.82 -12.05 6.12
N GLY A 64 -3.51 -11.84 6.24
CA GLY A 64 -2.51 -12.86 5.93
C GLY A 64 -2.74 -14.22 6.59
N ALA A 65 -2.99 -14.26 7.89
CA ALA A 65 -3.23 -15.50 8.63
C ALA A 65 -4.46 -16.30 8.16
N PHE A 66 -5.38 -15.67 7.47
CA PHE A 66 -6.61 -16.29 6.95
C PHE A 66 -6.60 -16.46 5.42
N CYS A 67 -5.52 -16.07 4.76
CA CYS A 67 -5.36 -16.27 3.33
C CYS A 67 -4.71 -17.63 3.07
N ASN A 68 -5.48 -18.56 2.51
CA ASN A 68 -4.99 -19.88 2.10
C ASN A 68 -4.36 -19.87 0.69
N SER A 69 -4.12 -18.70 0.10
CA SER A 69 -3.44 -18.59 -1.19
C SER A 69 -1.97 -18.97 -1.05
N LEU A 70 -1.51 -19.82 -1.94
CA LEU A 70 -0.09 -20.09 -2.11
C LEU A 70 0.53 -18.91 -2.87
N HIS A 71 1.10 -17.97 -2.14
CA HIS A 71 1.75 -16.79 -2.73
C HIS A 71 2.98 -17.11 -3.59
N CYS A 72 3.48 -18.35 -3.51
CA CYS A 72 4.53 -18.86 -4.39
C CYS A 72 4.00 -19.39 -5.72
N ASP A 73 2.69 -19.65 -5.82
CA ASP A 73 2.00 -20.06 -7.03
C ASP A 73 1.15 -18.91 -7.55
N GLU A 74 1.66 -18.22 -8.56
CA GLU A 74 1.02 -17.05 -9.15
C GLU A 74 -0.33 -17.38 -9.81
N MET A 75 -0.63 -18.66 -10.02
CA MET A 75 -1.88 -19.16 -10.59
C MET A 75 -3.02 -19.33 -9.57
N GLY A 76 -2.72 -19.28 -8.28
CA GLY A 76 -3.65 -19.65 -7.21
C GLY A 76 -4.13 -18.52 -6.29
N TYR A 77 -4.07 -17.25 -6.69
CA TYR A 77 -4.49 -16.14 -5.85
C TYR A 77 -5.99 -16.12 -5.58
N LEU A 78 -6.41 -16.41 -4.36
CA LEU A 78 -7.81 -16.33 -3.95
C LEU A 78 -8.38 -14.91 -4.14
N CYS A 79 -7.59 -13.87 -3.95
CA CYS A 79 -8.01 -12.47 -4.14
C CYS A 79 -8.29 -12.10 -5.60
N ARG A 80 -7.83 -12.91 -6.56
CA ARG A 80 -8.09 -12.73 -8.01
C ARG A 80 -9.05 -13.77 -8.56
N THR A 81 -9.52 -14.70 -7.71
CA THR A 81 -10.48 -15.72 -8.12
C THR A 81 -11.89 -15.12 -8.09
N THR A 82 -12.64 -15.36 -9.15
CA THR A 82 -14.04 -14.99 -9.18
C THR A 82 -14.84 -15.99 -8.35
N TYR A 83 -15.59 -15.50 -7.37
CA TYR A 83 -16.47 -16.30 -6.53
C TYR A 83 -17.89 -16.21 -7.06
N TRP A 84 -18.52 -17.35 -7.28
CA TRP A 84 -19.86 -17.45 -7.85
C TRP A 84 -20.87 -17.83 -6.77
N GLY A 85 -22.00 -17.16 -6.76
CA GLY A 85 -23.05 -17.37 -5.77
C GLY A 85 -24.24 -18.21 -6.25
N ASP A 86 -24.63 -18.16 -7.52
CA ASP A 86 -25.65 -19.00 -8.11
C ASP A 86 -25.83 -18.81 -9.65
N ALA A 87 -26.73 -19.60 -10.25
CA ALA A 87 -26.86 -19.81 -11.70
C ALA A 87 -27.49 -18.65 -12.51
N GLU A 88 -28.10 -17.64 -11.89
CA GLU A 88 -28.64 -16.46 -12.58
C GLU A 88 -27.58 -15.47 -13.04
N MET A 89 -26.34 -15.75 -12.70
CA MET A 89 -25.22 -14.84 -12.89
C MET A 89 -24.47 -14.97 -14.23
N GLU A 90 -24.77 -15.98 -15.06
CA GLU A 90 -24.02 -16.19 -16.31
C GLU A 90 -24.12 -15.01 -17.29
N GLU A 91 -25.32 -14.48 -17.52
CA GLU A 91 -25.52 -13.30 -18.38
C GLU A 91 -24.99 -11.98 -17.77
N ARG A 92 -25.01 -11.90 -16.45
CA ARG A 92 -24.45 -10.77 -15.72
C ARG A 92 -22.92 -10.77 -15.79
N MET A 93 -22.37 -11.97 -15.86
CA MET A 93 -20.95 -12.23 -15.99
C MET A 93 -20.33 -11.77 -17.28
N GLU A 94 -20.89 -12.19 -18.39
CA GLU A 94 -20.36 -11.79 -19.70
C GLU A 94 -20.28 -10.26 -19.80
N ARG A 95 -21.30 -9.56 -19.25
CA ARG A 95 -21.31 -8.10 -19.20
C ARG A 95 -20.26 -7.53 -18.25
N VAL A 96 -20.02 -8.16 -17.10
CA VAL A 96 -19.00 -7.72 -16.13
C VAL A 96 -17.60 -8.00 -16.67
N ILE A 97 -17.36 -9.21 -17.20
CA ILE A 97 -16.06 -9.58 -17.78
C ILE A 97 -15.73 -8.67 -18.96
N LYS A 98 -16.68 -8.46 -19.89
CA LYS A 98 -16.48 -7.57 -21.03
C LYS A 98 -16.16 -6.15 -20.59
N ARG A 99 -16.90 -5.61 -19.59
CA ARG A 99 -16.65 -4.28 -19.05
C ARG A 99 -15.31 -4.18 -18.28
N THR A 100 -14.92 -5.26 -17.60
CA THR A 100 -13.63 -5.32 -16.90
C THR A 100 -12.48 -5.35 -17.89
N LEU A 101 -12.57 -6.14 -18.94
CA LEU A 101 -11.57 -6.19 -20.01
C LEU A 101 -11.47 -4.85 -20.75
N GLU A 102 -12.59 -4.21 -21.06
CA GLU A 102 -12.59 -2.86 -21.67
C GLU A 102 -11.94 -1.79 -20.74
N ILE A 103 -12.14 -1.91 -19.43
CA ILE A 103 -11.51 -1.03 -18.43
C ILE A 103 -10.02 -1.37 -18.30
N GLU A 104 -9.63 -2.63 -18.29
CA GLU A 104 -8.23 -3.05 -18.24
C GLU A 104 -7.47 -2.62 -19.48
N GLU A 105 -8.03 -2.77 -20.68
CA GLU A 105 -7.44 -2.28 -21.95
C GLU A 105 -7.27 -0.76 -21.95
N GLN A 106 -8.24 -0.01 -21.40
CA GLN A 106 -8.13 1.45 -21.28
C GLN A 106 -7.12 1.86 -20.19
N GLN A 107 -6.99 1.08 -19.12
CA GLN A 107 -6.04 1.34 -18.04
C GLN A 107 -4.60 0.93 -18.39
N GLU A 108 -4.40 -0.06 -19.24
CA GLU A 108 -3.06 -0.41 -19.74
C GLU A 108 -2.44 0.72 -20.56
N GLN A 109 -3.24 1.55 -21.21
CA GLN A 109 -2.75 2.73 -21.94
C GLN A 109 -2.30 3.88 -21.02
N GLN A 110 -2.62 3.85 -19.72
CA GLN A 110 -2.36 4.95 -18.80
C GLN A 110 -1.93 4.49 -17.39
N TYR A 111 -0.97 3.57 -17.31
CA TYR A 111 -0.38 3.24 -16.01
C TYR A 111 0.37 4.44 -15.43
N LEU A 112 -0.17 5.02 -14.37
CA LEU A 112 0.43 6.17 -13.70
C LEU A 112 1.31 5.72 -12.52
N CYS A 113 0.74 4.99 -11.54
CA CYS A 113 1.47 4.53 -10.36
C CYS A 113 0.63 3.54 -9.55
N GLY A 114 1.27 2.49 -9.03
CA GLY A 114 0.69 1.60 -8.03
C GLY A 114 -0.61 0.93 -8.47
N LYS A 115 -0.61 0.13 -9.53
CA LYS A 115 -1.81 -0.50 -10.13
C LYS A 115 -2.72 -1.19 -9.10
N SER A 116 -2.12 -1.87 -8.11
CA SER A 116 -2.84 -2.59 -7.06
C SER A 116 -2.67 -1.97 -5.67
N GLY A 117 -2.51 -0.67 -5.60
CA GLY A 117 -2.43 0.08 -4.36
C GLY A 117 -1.37 1.18 -4.38
N CYS A 118 -1.73 2.38 -3.92
CA CYS A 118 -0.84 3.54 -3.87
C CYS A 118 -0.94 4.26 -2.52
N ALA A 119 0.20 4.60 -1.93
CA ALA A 119 0.30 5.38 -0.70
C ALA A 119 1.16 6.64 -0.86
N LEU A 120 1.46 7.09 -2.09
CA LEU A 120 2.35 8.23 -2.30
C LEU A 120 1.85 9.51 -1.61
N CYS A 121 0.54 9.74 -1.59
CA CYS A 121 -0.06 10.88 -0.89
C CYS A 121 0.07 10.81 0.64
N ALA A 122 0.30 9.62 1.19
CA ALA A 122 0.39 9.39 2.63
C ALA A 122 1.83 9.43 3.18
N LEU A 123 2.85 9.63 2.34
CA LEU A 123 4.25 9.59 2.76
C LEU A 123 4.57 10.58 3.90
N PRO A 124 4.08 11.85 3.88
CA PRO A 124 4.31 12.76 4.99
C PRO A 124 3.76 12.25 6.32
N GLN A 125 2.56 11.64 6.29
CA GLN A 125 1.90 11.12 7.47
C GLN A 125 2.57 9.83 7.97
N LEU A 126 3.05 8.97 7.06
CA LEU A 126 3.81 7.78 7.41
C LEU A 126 5.13 8.16 8.10
N GLU A 127 5.86 9.14 7.54
CA GLU A 127 7.08 9.67 8.17
C GLU A 127 6.77 10.26 9.57
N ALA A 128 5.75 11.10 9.67
CA ALA A 128 5.33 11.69 10.95
C ALA A 128 4.82 10.66 11.97
N ALA A 129 4.34 9.50 11.50
CA ALA A 129 3.96 8.38 12.36
C ALA A 129 5.15 7.55 12.87
N GLY A 130 6.37 7.79 12.37
CA GLY A 130 7.58 7.06 12.75
C GLY A 130 7.86 5.83 11.86
N ILE A 131 7.28 5.75 10.68
CA ILE A 131 7.62 4.72 9.69
C ILE A 131 9.01 5.04 9.13
N THR A 132 9.90 4.06 9.20
CA THR A 132 11.31 4.19 8.79
C THR A 132 11.59 3.52 7.44
N HIS A 133 10.73 2.61 7.01
CA HIS A 133 10.89 1.82 5.80
C HIS A 133 9.60 1.75 4.98
N LEU A 134 9.74 1.76 3.67
CA LEU A 134 8.64 1.66 2.73
C LEU A 134 8.74 0.36 1.93
N LYS A 135 7.64 -0.35 1.81
CA LYS A 135 7.54 -1.62 1.10
C LYS A 135 6.86 -1.46 -0.25
N LEU A 136 7.55 -1.89 -1.31
CA LEU A 136 6.98 -2.07 -2.63
C LEU A 136 6.73 -3.55 -2.86
N VAL A 137 5.55 -3.88 -3.38
CA VAL A 137 5.20 -5.23 -3.79
C VAL A 137 5.24 -5.29 -5.32
N GLY A 138 5.92 -6.29 -5.87
CA GLY A 138 6.15 -6.38 -7.32
C GLY A 138 5.86 -7.73 -7.93
N ARG A 139 5.53 -8.75 -7.14
CA ARG A 139 5.22 -10.08 -7.66
C ARG A 139 3.98 -10.05 -8.54
N GLY A 140 4.11 -10.56 -9.76
CA GLY A 140 3.04 -10.58 -10.74
C GLY A 140 2.78 -9.24 -11.47
N ASN A 141 3.61 -8.22 -11.25
CA ASN A 141 3.58 -6.98 -12.02
C ASN A 141 4.58 -7.04 -13.17
N TYR A 142 4.28 -6.33 -14.26
CA TYR A 142 5.23 -6.17 -15.36
C TYR A 142 6.47 -5.39 -14.89
N VAL A 143 7.63 -5.73 -15.45
CA VAL A 143 8.92 -5.10 -15.07
C VAL A 143 8.90 -3.60 -15.36
N GLU A 144 8.30 -3.19 -16.46
CA GLU A 144 8.16 -1.79 -16.87
C GLU A 144 7.36 -0.98 -15.85
N ASP A 145 6.28 -1.55 -15.32
CA ASP A 145 5.45 -0.93 -14.29
C ASP A 145 6.23 -0.81 -12.97
N MET A 146 6.97 -1.86 -12.60
CA MET A 146 7.80 -1.83 -11.40
C MET A 146 8.91 -0.78 -11.49
N ILE A 147 9.54 -0.63 -12.66
CA ILE A 147 10.55 0.41 -12.89
C ILE A 147 9.90 1.80 -12.72
N ARG A 148 8.73 2.01 -13.29
CA ARG A 148 7.98 3.27 -13.18
C ARG A 148 7.60 3.56 -11.73
N ASP A 149 7.12 2.56 -11.00
CA ASP A 149 6.77 2.69 -9.59
C ASP A 149 7.97 3.10 -8.73
N ILE A 150 9.14 2.50 -8.97
CA ILE A 150 10.37 2.87 -8.28
C ILE A 150 10.76 4.33 -8.58
N TRP A 151 10.68 4.76 -9.84
CA TRP A 151 10.94 6.16 -10.20
C TRP A 151 9.95 7.12 -9.55
N ASN A 152 8.67 6.80 -9.55
CA ASN A 152 7.63 7.60 -8.93
C ASN A 152 7.82 7.71 -7.41
N LEU A 153 8.14 6.59 -6.75
CA LEU A 153 8.43 6.62 -5.32
C LEU A 153 9.68 7.48 -5.02
N LYS A 154 10.76 7.34 -5.80
CA LYS A 154 11.95 8.19 -5.64
C LYS A 154 11.62 9.67 -5.84
N ALA A 155 10.81 9.99 -6.84
CA ALA A 155 10.37 11.37 -7.09
C ALA A 155 9.52 11.91 -5.94
N ALA A 156 8.62 11.11 -5.39
CA ALA A 156 7.78 11.46 -4.23
C ALA A 156 8.61 11.71 -2.97
N LEU A 157 9.60 10.85 -2.69
CA LEU A 157 10.56 11.04 -1.61
C LEU A 157 11.40 12.32 -1.80
N GLY A 158 11.86 12.59 -3.01
CA GLY A 158 12.60 13.82 -3.32
C GLY A 158 11.76 15.10 -3.13
N ILE A 159 10.44 15.04 -3.34
CA ILE A 159 9.52 16.14 -3.00
C ILE A 159 9.45 16.30 -1.47
N LEU A 160 9.32 15.19 -0.75
CA LEU A 160 9.20 15.18 0.70
C LEU A 160 10.47 15.73 1.39
N GLU A 161 11.66 15.33 0.92
CA GLU A 161 12.95 15.79 1.42
C GLU A 161 13.22 17.27 1.08
N GLY A 162 12.77 17.72 -0.08
CA GLY A 162 12.95 19.11 -0.53
C GLY A 162 12.10 20.14 0.21
N ASP A 163 11.06 19.69 0.90
CA ASP A 163 10.22 20.58 1.72
C ASP A 163 10.77 20.69 3.14
N GLN A 164 11.83 21.49 3.30
CA GLN A 164 12.58 21.71 4.56
C GLN A 164 11.86 22.59 5.58
N ARG A 165 10.58 22.88 5.43
CA ARG A 165 9.82 23.70 6.38
C ARG A 165 9.33 22.88 7.56
N GLU A 166 9.30 23.53 8.74
CA GLU A 166 8.91 22.90 10.02
C GLU A 166 7.49 22.33 10.03
N GLU A 167 6.61 22.80 9.17
CA GLU A 167 5.28 22.20 8.91
C GLU A 167 5.22 21.75 7.46
N LYS A 168 5.36 20.45 7.24
CA LYS A 168 5.10 19.82 5.93
C LYS A 168 3.61 19.91 5.64
N GLU A 169 3.18 20.96 4.95
CA GLU A 169 1.80 21.12 4.52
C GLU A 169 1.43 19.99 3.53
N THR A 170 0.64 19.05 4.01
CA THR A 170 0.17 17.90 3.22
C THR A 170 -0.45 18.33 1.89
N GLY A 171 -1.20 19.43 1.88
CA GLY A 171 -1.81 19.97 0.66
C GLY A 171 -0.77 20.35 -0.38
N ARG A 172 0.29 21.05 0.03
CA ARG A 172 1.37 21.45 -0.86
C ARG A 172 2.15 20.27 -1.43
N TYR A 173 2.40 19.27 -0.59
CA TYR A 173 3.05 18.03 -1.02
C TYR A 173 2.21 17.32 -2.09
N ILE A 174 0.89 17.18 -1.87
CA ILE A 174 -0.03 16.58 -2.83
C ILE A 174 -0.07 17.36 -4.14
N ASP A 175 -0.07 18.70 -4.11
CA ASP A 175 -0.03 19.54 -5.31
C ASP A 175 1.25 19.32 -6.12
N GLN A 176 2.41 19.22 -5.46
CA GLN A 176 3.68 18.92 -6.13
C GLN A 176 3.71 17.51 -6.69
N LEU A 177 3.17 16.53 -5.95
CA LEU A 177 3.03 15.16 -6.38
C LEU A 177 2.17 15.06 -7.66
N ASN A 178 1.01 15.73 -7.65
CA ASN A 178 0.09 15.76 -8.79
C ASN A 178 0.74 16.35 -10.04
N LYS A 179 1.51 17.43 -9.88
CA LYS A 179 2.22 18.07 -11.01
C LYS A 179 3.37 17.22 -11.55
N LYS A 180 4.12 16.56 -10.67
CA LYS A 180 5.39 15.93 -11.03
C LYS A 180 5.25 14.45 -11.44
N ILE A 181 4.27 13.74 -10.86
CA ILE A 181 4.08 12.30 -11.07
C ILE A 181 2.84 12.02 -11.91
N PHE A 182 1.74 12.73 -11.63
CA PHE A 182 0.47 12.47 -12.30
C PHE A 182 0.19 13.40 -13.48
N ASP A 183 1.10 14.36 -13.77
CA ASP A 183 0.96 15.35 -14.87
C ASP A 183 -0.40 16.04 -14.89
N GLY A 184 -0.92 16.36 -13.70
CA GLY A 184 -2.24 16.98 -13.52
C GLY A 184 -3.42 16.04 -13.76
N GLN A 185 -3.18 14.78 -14.04
CA GLN A 185 -4.24 13.77 -14.22
C GLN A 185 -4.74 13.23 -12.87
N PRO A 186 -6.01 12.84 -12.75
CA PRO A 186 -6.49 12.20 -11.53
C PRO A 186 -5.77 10.87 -11.30
N CYS A 187 -5.37 10.62 -10.05
CA CYS A 187 -4.82 9.32 -9.68
C CYS A 187 -5.90 8.23 -9.74
N GLY A 188 -5.50 6.95 -9.76
CA GLY A 188 -6.41 5.79 -9.89
C GLY A 188 -7.32 5.53 -8.69
N ASN A 189 -7.31 6.36 -7.63
CA ASN A 189 -8.08 6.22 -6.39
C ASN A 189 -7.96 4.85 -5.69
N ASN A 190 -6.86 4.15 -5.93
CA ASN A 190 -6.53 2.86 -5.32
C ASN A 190 -5.66 3.03 -4.06
N CYS A 191 -6.06 3.94 -3.17
CA CYS A 191 -5.28 4.31 -2.00
C CYS A 191 -5.14 3.16 -1.01
N ILE A 192 -3.92 2.85 -0.57
CA ILE A 192 -3.65 1.91 0.53
C ILE A 192 -4.14 2.53 1.84
N TYR A 193 -3.88 3.81 2.06
CA TYR A 193 -4.36 4.57 3.22
C TYR A 193 -5.32 5.65 2.75
N ASN A 194 -6.48 5.74 3.40
CA ASN A 194 -7.53 6.67 2.99
C ASN A 194 -7.08 8.14 3.20
N PRO A 195 -6.96 8.95 2.12
CA PRO A 195 -6.55 10.34 2.24
C PRO A 195 -7.49 11.21 3.07
N GLY A 196 -8.80 10.88 3.11
CA GLY A 196 -9.79 11.58 3.93
C GLY A 196 -9.55 11.48 5.45
N GLN A 197 -8.61 10.64 5.88
CA GLN A 197 -8.18 10.55 7.29
C GLN A 197 -7.04 11.52 7.63
N PHE A 198 -6.52 12.26 6.63
CA PHE A 198 -5.35 13.14 6.78
C PHE A 198 -5.67 14.63 6.57
N LEU A 199 -6.93 14.95 6.25
CA LEU A 199 -7.40 16.31 6.04
C LEU A 199 -8.09 16.88 7.29
#